data_7ee0b3dc5caa08fe358e97f0db319249
#
_entry.id   7ee0b3dc5caa08fe358e97f0db319249
#
_cell.length_a   1.000
_cell.length_b   1.000
_cell.length_c   1.000
_cell.angle_alpha   90.00
_cell.angle_beta   90.00
_cell.angle_gamma   90.00
#
_symmetry.space_group_name_H-M   'P 1'
#
loop_
_entity.id
_entity.type
_entity.pdbx_description
1 polymer ?
#
loop_
_entity_poly.entity_id
_entity_poly.type
_entity_poly.pdbx_seq_one_letter_code
_entity_poly.pdbx_strand_id
1 'polypeptide(L)'
;MILFPAIDLKDGQCVRLKLGDMEQATVYNPDPAAQARAFEDQGFEWLHVVDLNGAFAGESVNGAAVEAILKATKNPVQLGGGIRTLDHIEAWLTKGLSRVILGTIAVRDPALVKEACRLFPGKVAVGIDAKGGKVAVEGWAEASELGVIELAQRFEGAGVAAIIYTDIDRDGILAGINWASTLELARAVSIPVIASGGLASLDDIRRLAEPDAAILEGAISGRALYDGRIDPAAALAILKGA
;
A
#
# COMPACT_ATOMS: atom_id res chain seq x y z
N MET A 1 -6.26 -3.09 -14.63
CA MET A 1 -5.48 -2.29 -13.67
C MET A 1 -6.31 -2.09 -12.41
N ILE A 2 -5.75 -2.30 -11.22
CA ILE A 2 -6.48 -2.23 -9.95
C ILE A 2 -6.29 -0.85 -9.31
N LEU A 3 -7.37 -0.22 -8.84
CA LEU A 3 -7.31 0.97 -7.99
C LEU A 3 -7.60 0.54 -6.54
N PHE A 4 -6.60 0.72 -5.68
CA PHE A 4 -6.67 0.36 -4.27
C PHE A 4 -7.03 1.60 -3.43
N PRO A 5 -8.23 1.70 -2.86
CA PRO A 5 -8.51 2.75 -1.88
C PRO A 5 -7.76 2.45 -0.58
N ALA A 6 -7.14 3.47 0.00
CA ALA A 6 -6.33 3.33 1.20
C ALA A 6 -7.12 3.68 2.47
N ILE A 7 -6.98 2.83 3.50
CA ILE A 7 -7.43 3.07 4.86
C ILE A 7 -6.20 3.08 5.77
N ASP A 8 -5.79 4.24 6.21
CA ASP A 8 -4.75 4.37 7.24
C ASP A 8 -5.40 4.39 8.61
N LEU A 9 -4.93 3.55 9.50
CA LEU A 9 -5.45 3.39 10.86
C LEU A 9 -4.51 4.04 11.87
N LYS A 10 -5.05 5.00 12.63
CA LYS A 10 -4.41 5.58 13.80
C LYS A 10 -5.42 5.64 14.94
N ASP A 11 -5.05 5.07 16.08
CA ASP A 11 -5.88 5.04 17.31
C ASP A 11 -7.31 4.51 17.06
N GLY A 12 -7.42 3.48 16.20
CA GLY A 12 -8.69 2.84 15.84
C GLY A 12 -9.53 3.58 14.79
N GLN A 13 -9.07 4.69 14.24
CA GLN A 13 -9.81 5.53 13.30
C GLN A 13 -9.14 5.58 11.92
N CYS A 14 -9.94 5.88 10.88
CA CYS A 14 -9.44 6.15 9.53
C CYS A 14 -8.89 7.57 9.47
N VAL A 15 -7.61 7.70 9.17
CA VAL A 15 -6.92 8.99 9.09
C VAL A 15 -6.17 9.16 7.77
N ARG A 16 -5.75 10.39 7.49
CA ARG A 16 -4.70 10.68 6.51
C ARG A 16 -3.66 11.57 7.15
N LEU A 17 -2.40 11.24 6.95
CA LEU A 17 -1.27 12.03 7.39
C LEU A 17 -0.85 13.02 6.30
N LYS A 18 -0.21 14.10 6.71
CA LYS A 18 0.50 14.98 5.78
C LYS A 18 1.98 14.63 5.81
N LEU A 19 2.52 14.14 4.69
CA LEU A 19 3.91 13.68 4.56
C LEU A 19 4.34 12.69 5.65
N GLY A 20 3.45 11.81 6.08
CA GLY A 20 3.73 10.81 7.11
C GLY A 20 3.82 11.31 8.54
N ASP A 21 3.56 12.60 8.79
CA ASP A 21 3.64 13.20 10.14
C ASP A 21 2.44 12.77 10.99
N MET A 22 2.69 11.97 12.03
CA MET A 22 1.67 11.46 12.95
C MET A 22 0.94 12.56 13.71
N GLU A 23 1.59 13.69 13.96
CA GLU A 23 0.96 14.84 14.64
C GLU A 23 0.04 15.64 13.70
N GLN A 24 0.16 15.45 12.39
CA GLN A 24 -0.67 16.09 11.38
C GLN A 24 -1.70 15.12 10.78
N ALA A 25 -2.31 14.30 11.63
CA ALA A 25 -3.37 13.38 11.23
C ALA A 25 -4.72 14.10 11.13
N THR A 26 -5.43 13.90 10.01
CA THR A 26 -6.82 14.29 9.83
C THR A 26 -7.69 13.05 9.91
N VAL A 27 -8.67 13.03 10.82
CA VAL A 27 -9.66 11.94 10.91
C VAL A 27 -10.73 12.16 9.86
N TYR A 28 -10.93 11.14 9.00
CA TYR A 28 -11.98 11.16 7.97
C TYR A 28 -13.18 10.28 8.34
N ASN A 29 -12.93 9.19 9.06
CA ASN A 29 -14.02 8.31 9.50
C ASN A 29 -13.63 7.63 10.84
N PRO A 30 -14.46 7.78 11.90
CA PRO A 30 -14.19 7.10 13.17
C PRO A 30 -14.50 5.60 13.14
N ASP A 31 -15.20 5.09 12.09
CA ASP A 31 -15.58 3.68 11.92
C ASP A 31 -14.88 3.08 10.69
N PRO A 32 -13.74 2.36 10.86
CA PRO A 32 -13.05 1.70 9.78
C PRO A 32 -13.87 0.65 9.03
N ALA A 33 -14.78 -0.05 9.71
CA ALA A 33 -15.65 -1.03 9.09
C ALA A 33 -16.67 -0.37 8.15
N ALA A 34 -17.24 0.79 8.55
CA ALA A 34 -18.12 1.56 7.68
C ALA A 34 -17.37 2.11 6.47
N GLN A 35 -16.11 2.54 6.65
CA GLN A 35 -15.28 2.99 5.52
C GLN A 35 -14.99 1.87 4.53
N ALA A 36 -14.70 0.66 5.01
CA ALA A 36 -14.48 -0.49 4.14
C ALA A 36 -15.72 -0.84 3.32
N ARG A 37 -16.90 -0.85 3.95
CA ARG A 37 -18.19 -1.04 3.23
C ARG A 37 -18.42 0.04 2.18
N ALA A 38 -18.16 1.29 2.51
CA ALA A 38 -18.36 2.40 1.59
C ALA A 38 -17.49 2.25 0.33
N PHE A 39 -16.25 1.78 0.45
CA PHE A 39 -15.40 1.50 -0.70
C PHE A 39 -15.88 0.28 -1.51
N GLU A 40 -16.35 -0.79 -0.84
CA GLU A 40 -16.97 -1.93 -1.54
C GLU A 40 -18.21 -1.51 -2.32
N ASP A 41 -19.10 -0.72 -1.73
CA ASP A 41 -20.33 -0.20 -2.37
C ASP A 41 -20.02 0.73 -3.55
N GLN A 42 -18.89 1.43 -3.53
CA GLN A 42 -18.37 2.24 -4.65
C GLN A 42 -17.78 1.41 -5.79
N GLY A 43 -17.64 0.09 -5.60
CA GLY A 43 -17.19 -0.84 -6.64
C GLY A 43 -15.69 -1.08 -6.70
N PHE A 44 -14.92 -0.69 -5.69
CA PHE A 44 -13.51 -1.09 -5.58
C PHE A 44 -13.39 -2.59 -5.36
N GLU A 45 -12.34 -3.20 -5.92
CA GLU A 45 -12.14 -4.66 -5.89
C GLU A 45 -11.14 -5.12 -4.83
N TRP A 46 -10.36 -4.21 -4.27
CA TRP A 46 -9.37 -4.43 -3.21
C TRP A 46 -9.39 -3.29 -2.21
N LEU A 47 -8.89 -3.57 -0.99
CA LEU A 47 -8.58 -2.54 0.00
C LEU A 47 -7.10 -2.59 0.38
N HIS A 48 -6.48 -1.41 0.49
CA HIS A 48 -5.15 -1.23 1.06
C HIS A 48 -5.27 -0.64 2.46
N VAL A 49 -4.77 -1.35 3.47
CA VAL A 49 -4.87 -0.95 4.88
C VAL A 49 -3.48 -0.80 5.47
N VAL A 50 -3.26 0.26 6.26
CA VAL A 50 -2.01 0.48 6.98
C VAL A 50 -2.30 0.71 8.46
N ASP A 51 -1.70 -0.10 9.33
CA ASP A 51 -1.63 0.13 10.77
C ASP A 51 -0.49 1.12 11.06
N LEU A 52 -0.79 2.42 11.11
CA LEU A 52 0.21 3.46 11.32
C LEU A 52 0.88 3.34 12.69
N ASN A 53 0.11 3.12 13.76
CA ASN A 53 0.69 2.90 15.09
C ASN A 53 1.61 1.67 15.09
N GLY A 54 1.18 0.60 14.41
CA GLY A 54 1.96 -0.63 14.29
C GLY A 54 3.26 -0.46 13.51
N ALA A 55 3.27 0.40 12.47
CA ALA A 55 4.48 0.69 11.70
C ALA A 55 5.62 1.23 12.60
N PHE A 56 5.30 2.07 13.58
CA PHE A 56 6.25 2.60 14.57
C PHE A 56 6.53 1.61 15.70
N ALA A 57 5.48 0.93 16.23
CA ALA A 57 5.63 -0.01 17.34
C ALA A 57 6.38 -1.30 16.94
N GLY A 58 6.30 -1.70 15.66
CA GLY A 58 6.87 -2.96 15.18
C GLY A 58 6.01 -4.19 15.45
N GLU A 59 4.77 -3.97 15.88
CA GLU A 59 3.75 -4.96 16.12
C GLU A 59 2.36 -4.37 15.81
N SER A 60 1.33 -5.20 15.69
CA SER A 60 -0.02 -4.70 15.42
C SER A 60 -0.60 -3.95 16.61
N VAL A 61 -1.03 -2.71 16.40
CA VAL A 61 -1.69 -1.87 17.41
C VAL A 61 -3.18 -1.73 17.11
N ASN A 62 -3.55 -1.56 15.84
CA ASN A 62 -4.95 -1.38 15.42
C ASN A 62 -5.63 -2.72 15.05
N GLY A 63 -5.23 -3.84 15.65
CA GLY A 63 -5.72 -5.16 15.29
C GLY A 63 -7.24 -5.31 15.32
N ALA A 64 -7.93 -4.74 16.31
CA ALA A 64 -9.38 -4.76 16.40
C ALA A 64 -10.07 -4.04 15.23
N ALA A 65 -9.51 -2.90 14.79
CA ALA A 65 -10.00 -2.15 13.63
C ALA A 65 -9.81 -2.94 12.32
N VAL A 66 -8.64 -3.59 12.15
CA VAL A 66 -8.38 -4.46 11.00
C VAL A 66 -9.36 -5.64 10.96
N GLU A 67 -9.60 -6.32 12.10
CA GLU A 67 -10.59 -7.41 12.17
C GLU A 67 -12.01 -6.93 11.87
N ALA A 68 -12.37 -5.72 12.28
CA ALA A 68 -13.66 -5.12 11.94
C ALA A 68 -13.80 -4.87 10.44
N ILE A 69 -12.74 -4.38 9.77
CA ILE A 69 -12.68 -4.24 8.32
C ILE A 69 -12.88 -5.61 7.64
N LEU A 70 -12.11 -6.63 8.04
CA LEU A 70 -12.17 -7.96 7.43
C LEU A 70 -13.56 -8.60 7.55
N LYS A 71 -14.31 -8.31 8.63
CA LYS A 71 -15.70 -8.77 8.81
C LYS A 71 -16.71 -7.96 8.01
N ALA A 72 -16.39 -6.72 7.66
CA ALA A 72 -17.32 -5.77 7.05
C ALA A 72 -17.35 -5.82 5.52
N THR A 73 -16.30 -6.34 4.88
CA THR A 73 -16.17 -6.40 3.42
C THR A 73 -15.90 -7.81 2.92
N LYS A 74 -16.29 -8.07 1.68
CA LYS A 74 -15.92 -9.29 0.92
C LYS A 74 -14.70 -9.07 0.05
N ASN A 75 -14.28 -7.84 -0.11
CA ASN A 75 -13.11 -7.50 -0.92
C ASN A 75 -11.84 -8.05 -0.29
N PRO A 76 -10.88 -8.52 -1.10
CA PRO A 76 -9.57 -8.84 -0.61
C PRO A 76 -8.90 -7.59 0.01
N VAL A 77 -8.24 -7.81 1.15
CA VAL A 77 -7.56 -6.77 1.91
C VAL A 77 -6.07 -7.06 1.96
N GLN A 78 -5.25 -6.04 1.70
CA GLN A 78 -3.82 -6.08 1.98
C GLN A 78 -3.49 -5.16 3.16
N LEU A 79 -2.64 -5.62 4.07
CA LEU A 79 -2.30 -4.92 5.30
C LEU A 79 -0.79 -4.72 5.43
N GLY A 80 -0.39 -3.48 5.71
CA GLY A 80 0.94 -3.10 6.16
C GLY A 80 0.93 -2.48 7.54
N GLY A 81 2.13 -2.31 8.13
CA GLY A 81 2.32 -1.73 9.46
C GLY A 81 2.52 -2.77 10.56
N GLY A 82 3.73 -2.83 11.13
CA GLY A 82 4.07 -3.65 12.29
C GLY A 82 4.27 -5.15 12.05
N ILE A 83 4.16 -5.64 10.82
CA ILE A 83 4.32 -7.08 10.51
C ILE A 83 5.81 -7.37 10.32
N ARG A 84 6.44 -8.05 11.29
CA ARG A 84 7.90 -8.28 11.31
C ARG A 84 8.32 -9.73 11.56
N THR A 85 7.39 -10.67 11.78
CA THR A 85 7.70 -12.09 12.07
C THR A 85 6.80 -13.02 11.27
N LEU A 86 7.22 -14.29 11.10
CA LEU A 86 6.39 -15.31 10.45
C LEU A 86 5.08 -15.55 11.21
N ASP A 87 5.13 -15.51 12.55
CA ASP A 87 3.94 -15.69 13.39
C ASP A 87 2.93 -14.56 13.17
N HIS A 88 3.38 -13.31 13.01
CA HIS A 88 2.50 -12.18 12.68
C HIS A 88 1.85 -12.37 11.30
N ILE A 89 2.61 -12.85 10.31
CA ILE A 89 2.11 -13.13 8.97
C ILE A 89 1.03 -14.21 9.02
N GLU A 90 1.32 -15.35 9.65
CA GLU A 90 0.39 -16.47 9.78
C GLU A 90 -0.89 -16.08 10.52
N ALA A 91 -0.74 -15.33 11.61
CA ALA A 91 -1.88 -14.85 12.40
C ALA A 91 -2.84 -13.98 11.57
N TRP A 92 -2.32 -13.04 10.78
CA TRP A 92 -3.15 -12.20 9.93
C TRP A 92 -3.80 -12.96 8.77
N LEU A 93 -3.05 -13.83 8.09
CA LEU A 93 -3.59 -14.65 7.01
C LEU A 93 -4.68 -15.61 7.51
N THR A 94 -4.51 -16.17 8.70
CA THR A 94 -5.51 -17.04 9.34
C THR A 94 -6.80 -16.28 9.69
N LYS A 95 -6.71 -14.97 10.00
CA LYS A 95 -7.86 -14.09 10.23
C LYS A 95 -8.60 -13.68 8.94
N GLY A 96 -8.10 -14.09 7.78
CA GLY A 96 -8.75 -13.83 6.49
C GLY A 96 -8.12 -12.71 5.66
N LEU A 97 -6.95 -12.18 6.08
CA LEU A 97 -6.23 -11.22 5.26
C LEU A 97 -5.79 -11.86 3.94
N SER A 98 -5.91 -11.13 2.84
CA SER A 98 -5.57 -11.66 1.52
C SER A 98 -4.07 -11.53 1.22
N ARG A 99 -3.40 -10.47 1.70
CA ARG A 99 -1.99 -10.21 1.45
C ARG A 99 -1.40 -9.37 2.60
N VAL A 100 -0.25 -9.75 3.12
CA VAL A 100 0.55 -8.94 4.05
C VAL A 100 1.56 -8.10 3.28
N ILE A 101 1.90 -6.92 3.81
CA ILE A 101 2.89 -6.01 3.23
C ILE A 101 4.05 -5.89 4.21
N LEU A 102 5.24 -6.26 3.78
CA LEU A 102 6.47 -6.24 4.56
C LEU A 102 7.36 -5.07 4.10
N GLY A 103 7.47 -4.04 4.93
CA GLY A 103 8.30 -2.85 4.66
C GLY A 103 9.67 -2.96 5.33
N THR A 104 9.81 -2.43 6.54
CA THR A 104 11.08 -2.39 7.31
C THR A 104 11.81 -3.75 7.35
N ILE A 105 11.08 -4.85 7.53
CA ILE A 105 11.68 -6.18 7.58
C ILE A 105 12.27 -6.63 6.25
N ALA A 106 11.77 -6.13 5.13
CA ALA A 106 12.33 -6.42 3.81
C ALA A 106 13.75 -5.86 3.64
N VAL A 107 14.06 -4.78 4.33
CA VAL A 107 15.42 -4.21 4.38
C VAL A 107 16.29 -4.92 5.42
N ARG A 108 15.74 -5.17 6.62
CA ARG A 108 16.50 -5.69 7.78
C ARG A 108 16.76 -7.19 7.71
N ASP A 109 15.77 -7.96 7.24
CA ASP A 109 15.85 -9.42 7.11
C ASP A 109 15.18 -9.90 5.81
N PRO A 110 15.84 -9.77 4.66
CA PRO A 110 15.32 -10.26 3.38
C PRO A 110 15.12 -11.79 3.36
N ALA A 111 15.83 -12.55 4.21
CA ALA A 111 15.69 -14.00 4.29
C ALA A 111 14.33 -14.39 4.87
N LEU A 112 13.84 -13.66 5.88
CA LEU A 112 12.50 -13.86 6.45
C LEU A 112 11.42 -13.63 5.37
N VAL A 113 11.56 -12.59 4.53
CA VAL A 113 10.61 -12.33 3.43
C VAL A 113 10.55 -13.49 2.44
N LYS A 114 11.72 -14.02 2.03
CA LYS A 114 11.81 -15.19 1.13
C LYS A 114 11.17 -16.41 1.74
N GLU A 115 11.41 -16.66 3.03
CA GLU A 115 10.80 -17.78 3.75
C GLU A 115 9.27 -17.59 3.87
N ALA A 116 8.79 -16.37 4.15
CA ALA A 116 7.38 -16.05 4.16
C ALA A 116 6.71 -16.32 2.81
N CYS A 117 7.35 -15.94 1.70
CA CYS A 117 6.85 -16.23 0.36
C CYS A 117 6.76 -17.74 0.07
N ARG A 118 7.75 -18.52 0.58
CA ARG A 118 7.74 -19.98 0.44
C ARG A 118 6.61 -20.63 1.24
N LEU A 119 6.35 -20.16 2.47
CA LEU A 119 5.31 -20.69 3.35
C LEU A 119 3.90 -20.22 2.95
N PHE A 120 3.78 -19.01 2.44
CA PHE A 120 2.50 -18.37 2.10
C PHE A 120 2.50 -17.86 0.65
N PRO A 121 2.50 -18.77 -0.36
CA PRO A 121 2.60 -18.40 -1.78
C PRO A 121 1.50 -17.41 -2.19
N GLY A 122 1.91 -16.31 -2.86
CA GLY A 122 0.99 -15.29 -3.36
C GLY A 122 0.38 -14.39 -2.28
N LYS A 123 0.82 -14.50 -1.01
CA LYS A 123 0.24 -13.77 0.13
C LYS A 123 1.15 -12.67 0.69
N VAL A 124 2.35 -12.52 0.14
CA VAL A 124 3.36 -11.58 0.66
C VAL A 124 3.68 -10.53 -0.39
N ALA A 125 3.48 -9.27 -0.07
CA ALA A 125 3.97 -8.12 -0.82
C ALA A 125 5.12 -7.44 -0.06
N VAL A 126 5.96 -6.71 -0.79
CA VAL A 126 7.03 -5.88 -0.24
C VAL A 126 6.65 -4.41 -0.40
N GLY A 127 6.68 -3.66 0.70
CA GLY A 127 6.56 -2.20 0.69
C GLY A 127 7.94 -1.56 0.55
N ILE A 128 8.10 -0.69 -0.44
CA ILE A 128 9.30 0.11 -0.67
C ILE A 128 8.90 1.58 -0.63
N ASP A 129 9.10 2.19 0.51
CA ASP A 129 8.88 3.62 0.68
C ASP A 129 10.20 4.35 0.46
N ALA A 130 10.22 5.35 -0.40
CA ALA A 130 11.46 6.00 -0.79
C ALA A 130 11.36 7.53 -0.78
N LYS A 131 12.47 8.15 -0.42
CA LYS A 131 12.69 9.58 -0.49
C LYS A 131 13.95 9.86 -1.30
N GLY A 132 13.84 10.67 -2.35
CA GLY A 132 14.97 10.95 -3.22
C GLY A 132 15.64 9.70 -3.82
N GLY A 133 14.88 8.63 -4.09
CA GLY A 133 15.39 7.35 -4.62
C GLY A 133 16.07 6.43 -3.61
N LYS A 134 16.12 6.80 -2.33
CA LYS A 134 16.65 5.98 -1.22
C LYS A 134 15.50 5.43 -0.39
N VAL A 135 15.63 4.16 0.03
CA VAL A 135 14.62 3.46 0.82
C VAL A 135 14.57 4.00 2.25
N ALA A 136 13.38 4.27 2.76
CA ALA A 136 13.12 4.61 4.15
C ALA A 136 12.48 3.45 4.90
N VAL A 137 12.71 3.39 6.21
CA VAL A 137 12.21 2.35 7.12
C VAL A 137 11.63 2.97 8.39
N GLU A 138 11.06 2.14 9.29
CA GLU A 138 10.50 2.56 10.58
C GLU A 138 9.45 3.67 10.46
N GLY A 139 8.46 3.49 9.56
CA GLY A 139 7.43 4.51 9.34
C GLY A 139 8.01 5.83 8.79
N TRP A 140 9.07 5.73 7.96
CA TRP A 140 9.80 6.84 7.34
C TRP A 140 10.73 7.62 8.28
N ALA A 141 10.91 7.15 9.51
CA ALA A 141 11.75 7.85 10.51
C ALA A 141 13.25 7.69 10.22
N GLU A 142 13.64 6.65 9.49
CA GLU A 142 15.04 6.32 9.20
C GLU A 142 15.25 6.18 7.69
N ALA A 143 16.20 6.92 7.14
CA ALA A 143 16.64 6.79 5.76
C ALA A 143 17.78 5.77 5.64
N SER A 144 17.75 4.92 4.64
CA SER A 144 18.84 4.01 4.31
C SER A 144 19.64 4.51 3.11
N GLU A 145 20.85 3.97 2.91
CA GLU A 145 21.63 4.22 1.68
C GLU A 145 21.22 3.29 0.50
N LEU A 146 20.29 2.38 0.76
CA LEU A 146 19.85 1.37 -0.19
C LEU A 146 18.97 1.99 -1.29
N GLY A 147 19.28 1.70 -2.55
CA GLY A 147 18.47 2.12 -3.69
C GLY A 147 17.20 1.28 -3.84
N VAL A 148 16.15 1.90 -4.38
CA VAL A 148 14.84 1.26 -4.60
C VAL A 148 14.95 0.00 -5.47
N ILE A 149 15.60 0.13 -6.63
CA ILE A 149 15.76 -0.98 -7.59
C ILE A 149 16.63 -2.10 -6.99
N GLU A 150 17.69 -1.73 -6.28
CA GLU A 150 18.56 -2.70 -5.60
C GLU A 150 17.78 -3.55 -4.60
N LEU A 151 16.93 -2.92 -3.76
CA LEU A 151 16.09 -3.66 -2.82
C LEU A 151 15.09 -4.55 -3.55
N ALA A 152 14.40 -4.04 -4.54
CA ALA A 152 13.40 -4.78 -5.31
C ALA A 152 13.99 -6.03 -5.96
N GLN A 153 15.17 -5.90 -6.58
CA GLN A 153 15.87 -7.00 -7.24
C GLN A 153 16.33 -8.13 -6.29
N ARG A 154 16.47 -7.85 -4.98
CA ARG A 154 16.78 -8.90 -3.98
C ARG A 154 15.67 -9.94 -3.86
N PHE A 155 14.46 -9.61 -4.30
CA PHE A 155 13.27 -10.46 -4.23
C PHE A 155 12.89 -11.10 -5.56
N GLU A 156 13.62 -10.86 -6.64
CA GLU A 156 13.41 -11.56 -7.91
C GLU A 156 13.45 -13.09 -7.71
N GLY A 157 12.43 -13.76 -8.24
CA GLY A 157 12.28 -15.21 -8.12
C GLY A 157 11.93 -15.73 -6.72
N ALA A 158 11.75 -14.85 -5.71
CA ALA A 158 11.41 -15.24 -4.35
C ALA A 158 9.93 -15.55 -4.13
N GLY A 159 9.05 -15.22 -5.10
CA GLY A 159 7.61 -15.45 -4.99
C GLY A 159 6.86 -14.28 -4.30
N VAL A 160 7.47 -13.08 -4.24
CA VAL A 160 6.79 -11.86 -3.81
C VAL A 160 5.63 -11.57 -4.76
N ALA A 161 4.43 -11.37 -4.21
CA ALA A 161 3.21 -11.20 -5.00
C ALA A 161 3.12 -9.83 -5.66
N ALA A 162 3.63 -8.78 -5.00
CA ALA A 162 3.70 -7.42 -5.54
C ALA A 162 4.73 -6.59 -4.77
N ILE A 163 5.23 -5.54 -5.41
CA ILE A 163 5.97 -4.45 -4.76
C ILE A 163 5.06 -3.22 -4.72
N ILE A 164 4.84 -2.67 -3.54
CA ILE A 164 4.18 -1.38 -3.36
C ILE A 164 5.26 -0.32 -3.24
N TYR A 165 5.35 0.55 -4.24
CA TYR A 165 6.33 1.62 -4.28
C TYR A 165 5.69 2.95 -3.90
N THR A 166 6.10 3.53 -2.77
CA THR A 166 5.64 4.83 -2.28
C THR A 166 6.71 5.91 -2.46
N ASP A 167 6.40 6.95 -3.21
CA ASP A 167 7.18 8.18 -3.20
C ASP A 167 6.74 9.06 -2.03
N ILE A 168 7.56 9.08 -0.96
CA ILE A 168 7.28 9.81 0.28
C ILE A 168 7.15 11.32 0.05
N ASP A 169 7.95 11.88 -0.86
CA ASP A 169 7.94 13.32 -1.15
C ASP A 169 6.63 13.78 -1.83
N ARG A 170 5.81 12.82 -2.30
CA ARG A 170 4.52 13.07 -2.94
C ARG A 170 3.33 12.57 -2.13
N ASP A 171 3.56 11.72 -1.10
CA ASP A 171 2.45 11.17 -0.34
C ASP A 171 1.69 12.22 0.46
N GLY A 172 0.35 12.17 0.36
CA GLY A 172 -0.56 13.07 1.06
C GLY A 172 -0.58 14.52 0.57
N ILE A 173 0.21 14.92 -0.43
CA ILE A 173 0.25 16.32 -0.94
C ILE A 173 -0.41 16.52 -2.30
N LEU A 174 -0.94 15.45 -2.91
CA LEU A 174 -1.70 15.54 -4.17
C LEU A 174 -0.89 16.17 -5.34
N ALA A 175 0.39 15.76 -5.47
CA ALA A 175 1.31 16.30 -6.48
C ALA A 175 1.39 15.45 -7.77
N GLY A 176 0.55 14.42 -7.90
CA GLY A 176 0.63 13.42 -8.95
C GLY A 176 1.65 12.31 -8.65
N ILE A 177 1.49 11.16 -9.30
CA ILE A 177 2.42 10.02 -9.19
C ILE A 177 3.80 10.38 -9.75
N ASN A 178 4.87 9.87 -9.14
CA ASN A 178 6.22 9.93 -9.71
C ASN A 178 6.36 8.88 -10.83
N TRP A 179 5.87 9.22 -12.01
CA TRP A 179 5.85 8.31 -13.17
C TRP A 179 7.23 7.81 -13.56
N ALA A 180 8.24 8.69 -13.55
CA ALA A 180 9.58 8.33 -13.95
C ALA A 180 10.15 7.21 -13.08
N SER A 181 10.19 7.40 -11.76
CA SER A 181 10.73 6.43 -10.82
C SER A 181 9.87 5.16 -10.72
N THR A 182 8.52 5.31 -10.78
CA THR A 182 7.60 4.16 -10.70
C THR A 182 7.76 3.25 -11.92
N LEU A 183 7.78 3.80 -13.13
CA LEU A 183 7.95 3.01 -14.36
C LEU A 183 9.38 2.48 -14.53
N GLU A 184 10.38 3.21 -14.03
CA GLU A 184 11.76 2.72 -14.00
C GLU A 184 11.86 1.46 -13.13
N LEU A 185 11.31 1.49 -11.91
CA LEU A 185 11.23 0.32 -11.05
C LEU A 185 10.48 -0.83 -11.71
N ALA A 186 9.29 -0.57 -12.26
CA ALA A 186 8.47 -1.61 -12.88
C ALA A 186 9.14 -2.27 -14.09
N ARG A 187 10.01 -1.56 -14.81
CA ARG A 187 10.83 -2.14 -15.89
C ARG A 187 12.04 -2.91 -15.40
N ALA A 188 12.52 -2.63 -14.19
CA ALA A 188 13.73 -3.23 -13.62
C ALA A 188 13.49 -4.57 -12.93
N VAL A 189 12.21 -4.95 -12.70
CA VAL A 189 11.81 -6.18 -12.02
C VAL A 189 10.71 -6.92 -12.77
N SER A 190 10.58 -8.22 -12.53
CA SER A 190 9.46 -9.03 -13.05
C SER A 190 8.27 -9.08 -12.07
N ILE A 191 8.47 -8.63 -10.84
CA ILE A 191 7.46 -8.60 -9.79
C ILE A 191 6.45 -7.48 -10.10
N PRO A 192 5.13 -7.73 -10.03
CA PRO A 192 4.13 -6.69 -10.23
C PRO A 192 4.33 -5.48 -9.32
N VAL A 193 4.27 -4.26 -9.87
CA VAL A 193 4.46 -3.03 -9.10
C VAL A 193 3.13 -2.29 -8.96
N ILE A 194 2.84 -1.85 -7.73
CA ILE A 194 1.70 -0.99 -7.37
C ILE A 194 2.25 0.40 -7.04
N ALA A 195 1.79 1.42 -7.77
CA ALA A 195 2.17 2.80 -7.55
C ALA A 195 1.50 3.35 -6.28
N SER A 196 2.26 4.07 -5.45
CA SER A 196 1.76 4.71 -4.23
C SER A 196 2.42 6.09 -4.02
N GLY A 197 1.67 6.99 -3.39
CA GLY A 197 2.11 8.36 -3.13
C GLY A 197 1.79 9.32 -4.29
N GLY A 198 1.01 10.35 -3.98
CA GLY A 198 0.79 11.49 -4.86
C GLY A 198 -0.43 11.46 -5.77
N LEU A 199 -1.07 10.31 -6.03
CA LEU A 199 -2.25 10.22 -6.91
C LEU A 199 -3.29 11.27 -6.52
N ALA A 200 -3.65 12.18 -7.45
CA ALA A 200 -4.30 13.44 -7.11
C ALA A 200 -5.62 13.70 -7.85
N SER A 201 -5.79 13.15 -9.07
CA SER A 201 -6.86 13.56 -9.96
C SER A 201 -7.26 12.47 -10.96
N LEU A 202 -8.38 12.70 -11.67
CA LEU A 202 -8.78 11.85 -12.80
C LEU A 202 -7.77 11.89 -13.96
N ASP A 203 -6.91 12.90 -14.06
CA ASP A 203 -5.86 12.91 -15.06
C ASP A 203 -4.75 11.89 -14.74
N ASP A 204 -4.43 11.70 -13.46
CA ASP A 204 -3.56 10.59 -13.04
C ASP A 204 -4.19 9.24 -13.35
N ILE A 205 -5.52 9.10 -13.18
CA ILE A 205 -6.24 7.87 -13.53
C ILE A 205 -6.20 7.62 -15.05
N ARG A 206 -6.38 8.66 -15.88
CA ARG A 206 -6.23 8.54 -17.35
C ARG A 206 -4.82 8.14 -17.73
N ARG A 207 -3.82 8.70 -17.04
CA ARG A 207 -2.41 8.35 -17.24
C ARG A 207 -2.09 6.90 -16.85
N LEU A 208 -2.76 6.34 -15.83
CA LEU A 208 -2.68 4.91 -15.49
C LEU A 208 -3.25 4.02 -16.61
N ALA A 209 -4.23 4.49 -17.36
CA ALA A 209 -4.84 3.76 -18.47
C ALA A 209 -3.99 3.77 -19.77
N GLU A 210 -2.88 4.52 -19.82
CA GLU A 210 -2.02 4.58 -21.00
C GLU A 210 -1.16 3.31 -21.14
N PRO A 211 -0.80 2.91 -22.39
CA PRO A 211 -0.13 1.65 -22.69
C PRO A 211 1.18 1.40 -21.95
N ASP A 212 1.97 2.45 -21.69
CA ASP A 212 3.26 2.31 -20.98
C ASP A 212 3.10 2.10 -19.47
N ALA A 213 1.93 2.45 -18.91
CA ALA A 213 1.58 2.17 -17.53
C ALA A 213 0.95 0.78 -17.33
N ALA A 214 0.62 0.07 -18.40
CA ALA A 214 0.04 -1.28 -18.34
C ALA A 214 0.95 -2.34 -17.70
N ILE A 215 2.22 -2.02 -17.50
CA ILE A 215 3.17 -2.86 -16.74
C ILE A 215 2.92 -2.82 -15.22
N LEU A 216 2.12 -1.86 -14.72
CA LEU A 216 1.76 -1.76 -13.30
C LEU A 216 0.58 -2.70 -12.98
N GLU A 217 0.57 -3.29 -11.80
CA GLU A 217 -0.59 -4.02 -11.27
C GLU A 217 -1.73 -3.06 -10.97
N GLY A 218 -1.39 -1.88 -10.42
CA GLY A 218 -2.37 -0.90 -10.03
C GLY A 218 -1.77 0.33 -9.36
N ALA A 219 -2.63 1.13 -8.74
CA ALA A 219 -2.23 2.29 -7.96
C ALA A 219 -3.07 2.42 -6.69
N ILE A 220 -2.45 2.97 -5.63
CA ILE A 220 -3.11 3.27 -4.36
C ILE A 220 -3.58 4.72 -4.38
N SER A 221 -4.86 4.92 -4.04
CA SER A 221 -5.45 6.24 -3.85
C SER A 221 -5.87 6.43 -2.40
N GLY A 222 -5.28 7.41 -1.77
CA GLY A 222 -5.61 7.82 -0.42
C GLY A 222 -6.40 9.12 -0.41
N ARG A 223 -5.75 10.22 -0.05
CA ARG A 223 -6.34 11.52 0.19
C ARG A 223 -7.27 12.02 -0.91
N ALA A 224 -6.94 11.78 -2.19
CA ALA A 224 -7.72 12.25 -3.32
C ALA A 224 -9.16 11.68 -3.34
N LEU A 225 -9.36 10.45 -2.86
CA LEU A 225 -10.69 9.86 -2.70
C LEU A 225 -11.46 10.52 -1.55
N TYR A 226 -10.83 10.69 -0.39
CA TYR A 226 -11.45 11.29 0.79
C TYR A 226 -11.81 12.76 0.57
N ASP A 227 -10.98 13.51 -0.13
CA ASP A 227 -11.22 14.93 -0.46
C ASP A 227 -12.21 15.10 -1.64
N GLY A 228 -12.73 14.00 -2.23
CA GLY A 228 -13.65 14.03 -3.36
C GLY A 228 -13.04 14.54 -4.67
N ARG A 229 -11.71 14.55 -4.80
CA ARG A 229 -11.01 14.97 -6.03
C ARG A 229 -11.09 13.92 -7.13
N ILE A 230 -11.25 12.67 -6.75
CA ILE A 230 -11.45 11.55 -7.66
C ILE A 230 -12.84 10.98 -7.38
N ASP A 231 -13.71 11.07 -8.36
CA ASP A 231 -14.98 10.36 -8.36
C ASP A 231 -14.72 8.87 -8.58
N PRO A 232 -15.11 7.98 -7.65
CA PRO A 232 -14.84 6.54 -7.75
C PRO A 232 -15.40 5.90 -9.02
N ALA A 233 -16.65 6.24 -9.38
CA ALA A 233 -17.31 5.65 -10.54
C ALA A 233 -16.61 6.05 -11.85
N ALA A 234 -16.24 7.33 -11.98
CA ALA A 234 -15.49 7.81 -13.14
C ALA A 234 -14.09 7.17 -13.24
N ALA A 235 -13.38 7.05 -12.10
CA ALA A 235 -12.06 6.43 -12.06
C ALA A 235 -12.11 4.96 -12.48
N LEU A 236 -13.03 4.19 -11.90
CA LEU A 236 -13.19 2.77 -12.23
C LEU A 236 -13.66 2.57 -13.67
N ALA A 237 -14.50 3.45 -14.22
CA ALA A 237 -14.91 3.38 -15.61
C ALA A 237 -13.73 3.60 -16.57
N ILE A 238 -12.84 4.57 -16.29
CA ILE A 238 -11.63 4.81 -17.09
C ILE A 238 -10.73 3.57 -17.09
N LEU A 239 -10.47 2.98 -15.91
CA LEU A 239 -9.56 1.84 -15.78
C LEU A 239 -10.12 0.53 -16.35
N LYS A 240 -11.47 0.37 -16.44
CA LYS A 240 -12.12 -0.78 -17.07
C LYS A 240 -12.12 -0.71 -18.59
N GLY A 241 -12.00 0.47 -19.16
CA GLY A 241 -11.93 0.69 -20.61
C GLY A 241 -10.50 0.67 -21.17
N ALA A 242 -9.50 0.45 -20.32
CA ALA A 242 -8.09 0.44 -20.68
C ALA A 242 -7.60 -0.96 -21.08
#